data_f1936db4e63c03ae79f5b824877786d7
#
_entry.id   f1936db4e63c03ae79f5b824877786d7
#
_cell.length_a   1.000
_cell.length_b   1.000
_cell.length_c   1.000
_cell.angle_alpha   90.00
_cell.angle_beta   90.00
_cell.angle_gamma   90.00
#
_symmetry.space_group_name_H-M   'P 1'
#
loop_
_entity.id
_entity.type
_entity.pdbx_description
1 polymer ?
#
loop_
_entity_poly.entity_id
_entity_poly.type
_entity_poly.pdbx_seq_one_letter_code
_entity_poly.pdbx_strand_id
1 'polypeptide(L)'
;MSILKRRLPSEADMPILRKAAASPIIVTMVDGRPQYHYADGAYVSLRSRSGDGGRAHFERLVINGWLVPDKDALFPDAPKAQVYRSLRLRQ
;
A
#
# COMPACT_ATOMS: atom_id res chain seq x y z
N MET A 1 -13.14 -10.02 22.70
CA MET A 1 -13.05 -9.11 22.22
C MET A 1 -13.25 -9.12 20.89
N SER A 2 -13.62 -8.33 20.63
CA SER A 2 -13.89 -8.30 19.52
C SER A 2 -13.01 -8.22 18.63
N ILE A 3 -12.85 -8.94 18.01
CA ILE A 3 -12.19 -8.75 17.15
C ILE A 3 -12.62 -8.04 16.16
N LEU A 4 -11.96 -7.39 15.92
CA LEU A 4 -12.04 -6.64 14.94
C LEU A 4 -12.69 -7.22 13.79
N LYS A 5 -13.84 -6.81 13.55
CA LYS A 5 -14.37 -7.02 12.34
C LYS A 5 -13.66 -6.15 11.41
N ARG A 6 -12.75 -6.65 10.64
CA ARG A 6 -12.15 -5.87 9.62
C ARG A 6 -13.20 -5.38 8.69
N ARG A 7 -13.27 -4.10 8.50
CA ARG A 7 -14.10 -3.54 7.49
C ARG A 7 -13.61 -4.02 6.15
N LEU A 8 -14.53 -4.30 5.27
CA LEU A 8 -14.18 -4.60 3.90
C LEU A 8 -13.70 -3.32 3.24
N PRO A 9 -12.69 -3.40 2.37
CA PRO A 9 -12.24 -2.23 1.62
C PRO A 9 -13.36 -1.70 0.72
N SER A 10 -13.31 -0.42 0.41
CA SER A 10 -14.27 0.15 -0.52
C SER A 10 -14.05 -0.41 -1.91
N GLU A 11 -15.06 -0.30 -2.76
CA GLU A 11 -14.92 -0.77 -4.14
C GLU A 11 -13.79 -0.04 -4.85
N ALA A 12 -13.55 1.22 -4.51
CA ALA A 12 -12.47 1.99 -5.12
C ALA A 12 -11.09 1.44 -4.72
N ASP A 13 -11.00 0.84 -3.54
CA ASP A 13 -9.72 0.31 -3.05
C ASP A 13 -9.46 -1.12 -3.48
N MET A 14 -10.50 -1.86 -3.84
CA MET A 14 -10.33 -3.26 -4.23
C MET A 14 -9.36 -3.47 -5.39
N PRO A 15 -9.40 -2.67 -6.46
CA PRO A 15 -8.44 -2.86 -7.55
C PRO A 15 -6.99 -2.69 -7.09
N ILE A 16 -6.75 -1.74 -6.18
CA ILE A 16 -5.41 -1.52 -5.63
C ILE A 16 -4.95 -2.76 -4.89
N LEU A 17 -5.81 -3.30 -4.04
CA LEU A 17 -5.46 -4.45 -3.22
C LEU A 17 -5.30 -5.72 -4.05
N ARG A 18 -6.15 -5.91 -5.06
CA ARG A 18 -6.02 -7.06 -5.95
C ARG A 18 -4.70 -7.02 -6.70
N LYS A 19 -4.34 -5.86 -7.21
CA LYS A 19 -3.08 -5.74 -7.93
C LYS A 19 -1.89 -5.89 -6.98
N ALA A 20 -1.99 -5.38 -5.78
CA ALA A 20 -0.93 -5.50 -4.79
C ALA A 20 -0.70 -6.94 -4.33
N ALA A 21 -1.71 -7.80 -4.47
CA ALA A 21 -1.54 -9.22 -4.16
C ALA A 21 -0.64 -9.92 -5.17
N ALA A 22 -0.67 -9.48 -6.42
CA ALA A 22 0.17 -10.04 -7.47
C ALA A 22 1.46 -9.26 -7.66
N SER A 23 1.42 -7.94 -7.43
CA SER A 23 2.56 -7.06 -7.64
C SER A 23 2.63 -6.11 -6.45
N PRO A 24 3.44 -6.40 -5.44
CA PRO A 24 3.47 -5.59 -4.22
C PRO A 24 3.77 -4.11 -4.49
N ILE A 25 3.29 -3.27 -3.60
CA ILE A 25 3.51 -1.83 -3.71
C ILE A 25 4.87 -1.49 -3.10
N ILE A 26 5.65 -0.74 -3.83
CA ILE A 26 6.95 -0.27 -3.36
C ILE A 26 6.83 1.21 -3.09
N VAL A 27 7.21 1.61 -1.89
CA VAL A 27 7.23 3.02 -1.49
C VAL A 27 8.67 3.48 -1.51
N THR A 28 8.96 4.48 -2.34
CA THR A 28 10.29 5.06 -2.40
C THR A 28 10.21 6.51 -2.03
N MET A 29 11.22 7.00 -1.34
CA MET A 29 11.28 8.42 -0.99
C MET A 29 12.09 9.15 -2.05
N VAL A 30 11.47 10.15 -2.66
CA VAL A 30 12.12 10.99 -3.66
C VAL A 30 11.98 12.43 -3.20
N ASP A 31 13.10 13.08 -2.92
CA ASP A 31 13.14 14.46 -2.42
C ASP A 31 12.26 14.64 -1.19
N GLY A 32 12.29 13.66 -0.30
CA GLY A 32 11.53 13.73 0.95
C GLY A 32 10.05 13.41 0.81
N ARG A 33 9.61 13.02 -0.38
CA ARG A 33 8.21 12.69 -0.62
C ARG A 33 8.06 11.23 -1.02
N PRO A 34 7.07 10.51 -0.49
CA PRO A 34 6.85 9.14 -0.88
C PRO A 34 6.27 9.03 -2.28
N GLN A 35 6.77 8.06 -3.03
CA GLN A 35 6.18 7.68 -4.30
C GLN A 35 5.73 6.24 -4.20
N TYR A 36 4.57 5.95 -4.78
CA TYR A 36 3.95 4.63 -4.66
C TYR A 36 3.83 4.02 -6.04
N HIS A 37 4.47 2.88 -6.23
CA HIS A 37 4.29 2.14 -7.47
C HIS A 37 4.32 0.65 -7.18
N TYR A 38 3.72 -0.10 -8.09
CA TYR A 38 3.75 -1.55 -7.97
C TYR A 38 5.10 -2.06 -8.40
N ALA A 39 5.41 -3.29 -8.02
CA ALA A 39 6.67 -3.91 -8.40
C ALA A 39 6.86 -3.99 -9.93
N ASP A 40 5.76 -3.99 -10.69
CA ASP A 40 5.83 -3.99 -12.16
C ASP A 40 6.12 -2.60 -12.75
N GLY A 41 6.24 -1.59 -11.90
CA GLY A 41 6.55 -0.23 -12.33
C GLY A 41 5.36 0.70 -12.52
N ALA A 42 4.15 0.18 -12.49
CA ALA A 42 2.96 1.02 -12.64
C ALA A 42 2.71 1.84 -11.37
N TYR A 43 2.26 3.06 -11.53
CA TYR A 43 1.91 3.87 -10.37
C TYR A 43 0.62 3.40 -9.73
N VAL A 44 0.54 3.53 -8.42
CA VAL A 44 -0.67 3.20 -7.67
C VAL A 44 -1.64 4.38 -7.79
N SER A 45 -2.89 4.09 -8.19
CA SER A 45 -3.90 5.13 -8.34
C SER A 45 -4.48 5.51 -7.00
N LEU A 46 -3.79 6.38 -6.29
CA LEU A 46 -4.22 6.85 -4.99
C LEU A 46 -4.92 8.20 -5.12
N ARG A 47 -5.88 8.42 -4.21
CA ARG A 47 -6.58 9.67 -4.17
C ARG A 47 -5.70 10.69 -3.47
N SER A 48 -5.40 11.78 -4.14
CA SER A 48 -4.62 12.85 -3.53
C SER A 48 -5.56 13.84 -2.85
N ARG A 49 -5.30 14.14 -1.58
CA ARG A 49 -6.02 15.17 -0.87
C ARG A 49 -5.05 16.28 -0.57
N SER A 50 -5.43 17.49 -0.92
CA SER A 50 -4.60 18.68 -0.67
C SER A 50 -3.19 18.55 -1.25
N GLY A 51 -3.07 17.84 -2.36
CA GLY A 51 -1.77 17.72 -3.01
C GLY A 51 -0.79 16.80 -2.29
N ASP A 52 -1.28 15.86 -1.47
CA ASP A 52 -0.40 14.99 -0.69
C ASP A 52 0.15 13.79 -1.47
N GLY A 53 -0.17 13.67 -2.76
CA GLY A 53 0.30 12.57 -3.59
C GLY A 53 -0.28 11.22 -3.23
N GLY A 54 -1.38 11.20 -2.47
CA GLY A 54 -2.02 9.94 -2.07
C GLY A 54 -1.56 9.41 -0.73
N ARG A 55 -0.76 10.18 0.00
CA ARG A 55 -0.20 9.72 1.27
C ARG A 55 -1.28 9.33 2.29
N ALA A 56 -2.29 10.20 2.47
CA ALA A 56 -3.35 9.90 3.45
C ALA A 56 -4.13 8.66 3.05
N HIS A 57 -4.41 8.50 1.76
CA HIS A 57 -5.11 7.33 1.26
C HIS A 57 -4.29 6.06 1.50
N PHE A 58 -3.00 6.10 1.17
CA PHE A 58 -2.12 4.95 1.36
C PHE A 58 -2.03 4.58 2.84
N GLU A 59 -1.85 5.58 3.71
CA GLU A 59 -1.75 5.34 5.15
C GLU A 59 -3.02 4.71 5.70
N ARG A 60 -4.18 5.10 5.17
CA ARG A 60 -5.43 4.49 5.59
C ARG A 60 -5.49 3.00 5.23
N LEU A 61 -4.99 2.63 4.05
CA LEU A 61 -4.95 1.22 3.68
C LEU A 61 -4.05 0.42 4.61
N VAL A 62 -2.95 1.03 5.05
CA VAL A 62 -2.04 0.38 5.99
C VAL A 62 -2.65 0.30 7.39
N ILE A 63 -3.25 1.39 7.86
CA ILE A 63 -3.86 1.42 9.19
C ILE A 63 -5.00 0.41 9.32
N ASN A 64 -5.77 0.24 8.25
CA ASN A 64 -6.85 -0.74 8.25
C ASN A 64 -6.35 -2.18 8.10
N GLY A 65 -5.05 -2.36 7.94
CA GLY A 65 -4.48 -3.70 7.85
C GLY A 65 -4.64 -4.36 6.49
N TRP A 66 -5.10 -3.64 5.49
CA TRP A 66 -5.26 -4.21 4.15
C TRP A 66 -3.94 -4.28 3.39
N LEU A 67 -3.01 -3.38 3.70
CA LEU A 67 -1.64 -3.45 3.22
C LEU A 67 -0.72 -3.66 4.41
N VAL A 68 0.20 -4.58 4.30
CA VAL A 68 1.14 -4.87 5.38
C VAL A 68 2.56 -4.82 4.85
N PRO A 69 3.52 -4.34 5.65
CA PRO A 69 4.91 -4.35 5.23
C PRO A 69 5.40 -5.77 4.99
N ASP A 70 6.16 -5.95 3.93
CA ASP A 70 6.79 -7.23 3.66
C ASP A 70 8.24 -7.12 4.09
N LYS A 71 8.53 -7.57 5.29
CA LYS A 71 9.87 -7.44 5.86
C LYS A 71 10.91 -8.24 5.10
N ASP A 72 10.50 -9.32 4.47
CA ASP A 72 11.43 -10.17 3.75
C ASP A 72 11.80 -9.59 2.39
N ALA A 73 11.06 -8.61 1.94
CA ALA A 73 11.33 -7.95 0.67
C ALA A 73 11.99 -6.58 0.84
N LEU A 74 12.55 -6.30 2.01
CA LEU A 74 13.26 -5.05 2.19
C LEU A 74 14.55 -5.07 1.37
N PHE A 75 14.86 -3.94 0.77
CA PHE A 75 16.07 -3.80 -0.02
C PHE A 75 17.18 -3.27 0.89
N PRO A 76 18.15 -4.08 1.26
CA PRO A 76 19.19 -3.61 2.19
C PRO A 76 20.00 -2.46 1.63
N ASP A 77 20.13 -2.39 0.31
CA ASP A 77 20.89 -1.31 -0.33
C ASP A 77 20.03 -0.07 -0.60
N ALA A 78 18.75 -0.13 -0.31
CA ALA A 78 17.84 0.99 -0.50
C ALA A 78 16.95 1.12 0.72
N PRO A 79 17.51 1.55 1.85
CA PRO A 79 16.76 1.56 3.11
C PRO A 79 15.54 2.48 3.11
N LYS A 80 15.43 3.38 2.14
CA LYS A 80 14.27 4.25 2.03
C LYS A 80 13.15 3.63 1.21
N ALA A 81 13.38 2.46 0.63
CA ALA A 81 12.34 1.78 -0.12
C ALA A 81 11.71 0.71 0.76
N GLN A 82 10.40 0.68 0.78
CA GLN A 82 9.66 -0.30 1.56
C GLN A 82 8.66 -1.00 0.68
N VAL A 83 8.47 -2.29 0.92
CA VAL A 83 7.55 -3.10 0.14
C VAL A 83 6.32 -3.42 0.98
N TYR A 84 5.15 -3.23 0.40
CA TYR A 84 3.88 -3.54 1.03
C TYR A 84 3.11 -4.51 0.15
N ARG A 85 2.52 -5.50 0.76
CA ARG A 85 1.66 -6.44 0.04
C ARG A 85 0.27 -6.42 0.63
N SER A 86 -0.72 -6.77 -0.16
CA SER A 86 -2.07 -6.82 0.37
C SER A 86 -2.30 -8.13 1.09
N LEU A 87 -3.09 -8.07 2.14
CA LEU A 87 -3.53 -9.28 2.78
C LEU A 87 -4.52 -9.99 1.87
N ARG A 88 -4.48 -11.33 1.92
CA ARG A 88 -5.44 -12.09 1.19
C ARG A 88 -6.79 -11.88 1.83
N LEU A 89 -7.71 -11.35 1.06
CA LEU A 89 -9.05 -11.14 1.57
C LEU A 89 -9.82 -12.43 1.40
N ARG A 90 -10.37 -12.92 2.49
CA ARG A 90 -11.25 -14.06 2.40
C ARG A 90 -12.62 -13.56 2.02
N GLN A 91 -13.21 -14.19 1.09
CA GLN A 91 -14.56 -13.84 0.72
C GLN A 91 -15.54 -14.60 1.57
#